data_1b141b0a3ba6b721fc07b750165887a9
#
_entry.id   1b141b0a3ba6b721fc07b750165887a9
#
_cell.length_a   1.000
_cell.length_b   1.000
_cell.length_c   1.000
_cell.angle_alpha   90.00
_cell.angle_beta   90.00
_cell.angle_gamma   90.00
#
_symmetry.space_group_name_H-M   'P 1'
#
loop_
_entity.id
_entity.type
_entity.pdbx_description
1 polymer ?
#
loop_
_entity_poly.entity_id
_entity_poly.type
_entity_poly.pdbx_seq_one_letter_code
_entity_poly.pdbx_strand_id
1 'polypeptide(L)'
;NVQPPADQENPNTKAQELARQQQDMLLLREQMDQRLKDMQGAEHRMQDLIREARALEDKKMRSLILMYSNMKPKIAAKALENMDDRIAIRILSGMPPKQAGEILTYTTPKKTADFSELISRMKSAD
;
A
#
# COMPACT_ATOMS: atom_id res chain seq x y z
N ASN A 1 19.33 26.20 -63.76
CA ASN A 1 19.34 25.39 -62.57
C ASN A 1 18.44 25.96 -61.50
N VAL A 2 17.17 25.94 -61.77
CA VAL A 2 16.20 26.41 -60.82
C VAL A 2 15.71 25.20 -60.07
N GLN A 3 15.95 25.14 -58.74
CA GLN A 3 15.36 24.12 -57.91
C GLN A 3 13.84 24.31 -57.91
N PRO A 4 13.07 23.20 -57.99
CA PRO A 4 11.63 23.34 -57.88
C PRO A 4 11.24 23.92 -56.53
N PRO A 5 10.24 24.77 -56.49
CA PRO A 5 9.76 25.28 -55.20
C PRO A 5 9.42 24.15 -54.25
N ALA A 6 9.55 24.40 -52.94
CA ALA A 6 9.32 23.40 -51.93
C ALA A 6 7.89 22.83 -51.97
N ASP A 7 6.95 23.57 -52.52
CA ASP A 7 5.55 23.19 -52.70
C ASP A 7 5.31 22.31 -53.92
N GLN A 8 6.34 22.05 -54.75
CA GLN A 8 6.27 21.14 -55.90
C GLN A 8 6.96 19.81 -55.60
N GLU A 9 6.78 19.29 -54.44
CA GLU A 9 7.33 17.98 -54.09
C GLU A 9 6.68 16.88 -54.95
N ASN A 10 7.50 15.89 -55.30
CA ASN A 10 7.04 14.73 -56.03
C ASN A 10 5.98 13.99 -55.22
N PRO A 11 4.80 13.68 -55.81
CA PRO A 11 3.75 12.94 -55.10
C PRO A 11 4.23 11.61 -54.54
N ASN A 12 5.20 10.93 -55.17
CA ASN A 12 5.76 9.69 -54.67
C ASN A 12 6.54 9.91 -53.38
N THR A 13 7.21 11.06 -53.24
CA THR A 13 7.93 11.40 -52.00
C THR A 13 6.96 11.66 -50.85
N LYS A 14 5.85 12.33 -51.13
CA LYS A 14 4.80 12.55 -50.12
C LYS A 14 4.16 11.23 -49.71
N ALA A 15 3.88 10.36 -50.66
CA ALA A 15 3.30 9.05 -50.39
C ALA A 15 4.23 8.21 -49.53
N GLN A 16 5.55 8.25 -49.84
CA GLN A 16 6.55 7.53 -49.06
C GLN A 16 6.66 8.09 -47.66
N GLU A 17 6.62 9.39 -47.50
CA GLU A 17 6.68 10.04 -46.20
C GLU A 17 5.46 9.71 -45.34
N LEU A 18 4.27 9.73 -45.95
CA LEU A 18 3.05 9.32 -45.25
C LEU A 18 3.09 7.87 -44.81
N ALA A 19 3.58 6.99 -45.68
CA ALA A 19 3.73 5.57 -45.36
C ALA A 19 4.69 5.37 -44.18
N ARG A 20 5.80 6.12 -44.17
CA ARG A 20 6.76 6.07 -43.08
C ARG A 20 6.15 6.55 -41.76
N GLN A 21 5.39 7.67 -41.84
CA GLN A 21 4.71 8.19 -40.64
C GLN A 21 3.71 7.19 -40.10
N GLN A 22 2.97 6.50 -40.97
CA GLN A 22 2.03 5.47 -40.56
C GLN A 22 2.76 4.31 -39.90
N GLN A 23 3.90 3.89 -40.45
CA GLN A 23 4.70 2.82 -39.84
C GLN A 23 5.23 3.24 -38.47
N ASP A 24 5.71 4.48 -38.36
CA ASP A 24 6.22 5.04 -37.12
C ASP A 24 5.10 5.05 -36.06
N MET A 25 3.90 5.44 -36.46
CA MET A 25 2.75 5.47 -35.58
C MET A 25 2.37 4.08 -35.10
N LEU A 26 2.39 3.09 -35.99
CA LEU A 26 2.10 1.70 -35.62
C LEU A 26 3.15 1.16 -34.65
N LEU A 27 4.42 1.47 -34.92
CA LEU A 27 5.51 1.05 -34.04
C LEU A 27 5.39 1.68 -32.67
N LEU A 28 5.08 2.96 -32.63
CA LEU A 28 4.87 3.69 -31.38
C LEU A 28 3.71 3.09 -30.60
N ARG A 29 2.62 2.78 -31.30
CA ARG A 29 1.45 2.14 -30.69
C ARG A 29 1.80 0.81 -30.07
N GLU A 30 2.57 -0.03 -30.80
CA GLU A 30 3.03 -1.31 -30.26
C GLU A 30 3.88 -1.12 -29.00
N GLN A 31 4.79 -0.14 -29.03
CA GLN A 31 5.63 0.16 -27.87
C GLN A 31 4.79 0.61 -26.68
N MET A 32 3.78 1.44 -26.93
CA MET A 32 2.87 1.90 -25.86
C MET A 32 2.06 0.75 -25.31
N ASP A 33 1.55 -0.14 -26.17
CA ASP A 33 0.81 -1.32 -25.75
C ASP A 33 1.67 -2.25 -24.90
N GLN A 34 2.94 -2.41 -25.31
CA GLN A 34 3.88 -3.24 -24.54
C GLN A 34 4.19 -2.62 -23.19
N ARG A 35 4.41 -1.32 -23.15
CA ARG A 35 4.63 -0.61 -21.88
C ARG A 35 3.43 -0.72 -20.95
N LEU A 36 2.23 -0.61 -21.54
CA LEU A 36 1.00 -0.75 -20.74
C LEU A 36 0.91 -2.14 -20.12
N LYS A 37 1.20 -3.18 -20.90
CA LYS A 37 1.21 -4.55 -20.38
C LYS A 37 2.26 -4.73 -19.30
N ASP A 38 3.46 -4.17 -19.50
CA ASP A 38 4.54 -4.24 -18.52
C ASP A 38 4.14 -3.54 -17.23
N MET A 39 3.50 -2.37 -17.33
CA MET A 39 3.01 -1.63 -16.17
C MET A 39 1.92 -2.40 -15.44
N GLN A 40 0.98 -3.00 -16.16
CA GLN A 40 -0.07 -3.82 -15.57
C GLN A 40 0.52 -5.04 -14.84
N GLY A 41 1.52 -5.67 -15.45
CA GLY A 41 2.24 -6.78 -14.82
C GLY A 41 2.97 -6.36 -13.55
N ALA A 42 3.63 -5.19 -13.60
CA ALA A 42 4.32 -4.65 -12.44
C ALA A 42 3.34 -4.30 -11.33
N GLU A 43 2.20 -3.69 -11.68
CA GLU A 43 1.15 -3.37 -10.72
C GLU A 43 0.62 -4.64 -10.04
N HIS A 44 0.39 -5.68 -10.82
CA HIS A 44 -0.09 -6.96 -10.29
C HIS A 44 0.92 -7.57 -9.31
N ARG A 45 2.22 -7.54 -9.67
CA ARG A 45 3.28 -8.02 -8.77
C ARG A 45 3.35 -7.20 -7.49
N MET A 46 3.18 -5.88 -7.60
CA MET A 46 3.15 -5.01 -6.43
C MET A 46 1.98 -5.35 -5.50
N GLN A 47 0.81 -5.58 -6.07
CA GLN A 47 -0.37 -5.97 -5.29
C GLN A 47 -0.15 -7.30 -4.58
N ASP A 48 0.48 -8.26 -5.24
CA ASP A 48 0.80 -9.55 -4.64
C ASP A 48 1.78 -9.39 -3.47
N LEU A 49 2.83 -8.56 -3.65
CA LEU A 49 3.80 -8.29 -2.60
C LEU A 49 3.17 -7.60 -1.40
N ILE A 50 2.28 -6.64 -1.65
CA ILE A 50 1.54 -5.95 -0.58
C ILE A 50 0.68 -6.96 0.19
N ARG A 51 0.00 -7.84 -0.53
CA ARG A 51 -0.85 -8.86 0.09
C ARG A 51 -0.04 -9.81 0.97
N GLU A 52 1.12 -10.25 0.47
CA GLU A 52 2.03 -11.10 1.24
C GLU A 52 2.56 -10.40 2.48
N ALA A 53 2.94 -9.12 2.34
CA ALA A 53 3.45 -8.33 3.46
C ALA A 53 2.36 -8.13 4.52
N ARG A 54 1.12 -7.85 4.10
CA ARG A 54 0.00 -7.71 5.03
C ARG A 54 -0.31 -9.01 5.74
N ALA A 55 -0.28 -10.14 5.02
CA ALA A 55 -0.52 -11.45 5.62
C ALA A 55 0.53 -11.76 6.69
N LEU A 56 1.79 -11.42 6.44
CA LEU A 56 2.87 -11.62 7.41
C LEU A 56 2.68 -10.71 8.63
N GLU A 57 2.34 -9.44 8.41
CA GLU A 57 2.07 -8.48 9.49
C GLU A 57 0.90 -8.94 10.35
N ASP A 58 -0.18 -9.42 9.72
CA ASP A 58 -1.36 -9.93 10.43
C ASP A 58 -1.00 -11.17 11.26
N LYS A 59 -0.17 -12.05 10.72
CA LYS A 59 0.29 -13.24 11.44
C LYS A 59 1.11 -12.85 12.67
N LYS A 60 2.03 -11.91 12.51
CA LYS A 60 2.85 -11.40 13.61
C LYS A 60 1.96 -10.75 14.68
N MET A 61 0.99 -9.97 14.27
CA MET A 61 0.08 -9.31 15.20
C MET A 61 -0.76 -10.31 15.96
N ARG A 62 -1.30 -11.34 15.28
CA ARG A 62 -2.04 -12.41 15.97
C ARG A 62 -1.19 -13.11 17.01
N SER A 63 0.09 -13.36 16.69
CA SER A 63 1.02 -13.95 17.65
C SER A 63 1.22 -13.07 18.88
N LEU A 64 1.41 -11.76 18.66
CA LEU A 64 1.56 -10.80 19.74
C LEU A 64 0.29 -10.75 20.62
N ILE A 65 -0.86 -10.72 20.00
CA ILE A 65 -2.14 -10.71 20.73
C ILE A 65 -2.25 -11.94 21.62
N LEU A 66 -1.93 -13.11 21.09
CA LEU A 66 -1.96 -14.34 21.86
C LEU A 66 -0.97 -14.32 23.03
N MET A 67 0.25 -13.84 22.79
CA MET A 67 1.25 -13.73 23.84
C MET A 67 0.78 -12.82 24.96
N TYR A 68 0.30 -11.64 24.63
CA TYR A 68 -0.15 -10.68 25.64
C TYR A 68 -1.45 -11.12 26.31
N SER A 69 -2.31 -11.83 25.59
CA SER A 69 -3.53 -12.40 26.17
C SER A 69 -3.23 -13.46 27.24
N ASN A 70 -2.10 -14.14 27.12
CA ASN A 70 -1.69 -15.19 28.08
C ASN A 70 -0.81 -14.67 29.20
N MET A 71 -0.41 -13.40 29.16
CA MET A 71 0.38 -12.78 30.22
C MET A 71 -0.54 -12.35 31.37
N LYS A 72 0.05 -12.26 32.56
CA LYS A 72 -0.66 -11.65 33.69
C LYS A 72 -0.97 -10.20 33.36
N PRO A 73 -2.22 -9.73 33.58
CA PRO A 73 -2.63 -8.40 33.17
C PRO A 73 -1.71 -7.27 33.67
N LYS A 74 -1.23 -7.38 34.90
CA LYS A 74 -0.33 -6.35 35.49
C LYS A 74 0.98 -6.27 34.73
N ILE A 75 1.54 -7.40 34.32
CA ILE A 75 2.80 -7.46 33.58
C ILE A 75 2.60 -6.97 32.15
N ALA A 76 1.51 -7.42 31.52
CA ALA A 76 1.15 -6.99 30.17
C ALA A 76 0.95 -5.47 30.12
N ALA A 77 0.31 -4.88 31.13
CA ALA A 77 0.09 -3.44 31.21
C ALA A 77 1.40 -2.66 31.23
N LYS A 78 2.37 -3.12 32.02
CA LYS A 78 3.68 -2.47 32.06
C LYS A 78 4.41 -2.50 30.73
N ALA A 79 4.36 -3.65 30.06
CA ALA A 79 4.97 -3.82 28.75
C ALA A 79 4.31 -2.91 27.71
N LEU A 80 2.99 -2.86 27.69
CA LEU A 80 2.24 -2.04 26.75
C LEU A 80 2.49 -0.54 26.96
N GLU A 81 2.65 -0.09 28.22
CA GLU A 81 2.97 1.29 28.52
C GLU A 81 4.34 1.73 28.00
N ASN A 82 5.27 0.79 27.88
CA ASN A 82 6.64 1.07 27.47
C ASN A 82 6.91 0.85 26.00
N MET A 83 5.91 0.46 25.21
CA MET A 83 6.06 0.29 23.76
C MET A 83 5.38 1.43 23.02
N ASP A 84 5.56 1.47 21.71
CA ASP A 84 4.89 2.43 20.83
C ASP A 84 3.38 2.28 21.00
N ASP A 85 2.71 3.40 21.22
CA ASP A 85 1.25 3.43 21.44
C ASP A 85 0.46 2.79 20.33
N ARG A 86 0.91 2.93 19.07
CA ARG A 86 0.23 2.35 17.91
C ARG A 86 0.25 0.83 17.95
N ILE A 87 1.38 0.27 18.36
CA ILE A 87 1.52 -1.19 18.51
C ILE A 87 0.68 -1.66 19.69
N ALA A 88 0.76 -0.96 20.80
CA ALA A 88 0.01 -1.30 22.02
C ALA A 88 -1.49 -1.34 21.75
N ILE A 89 -2.03 -0.34 21.06
CA ILE A 89 -3.47 -0.29 20.78
C ILE A 89 -3.91 -1.37 19.79
N ARG A 90 -3.04 -1.75 18.86
CA ARG A 90 -3.35 -2.85 17.94
C ARG A 90 -3.45 -4.17 18.69
N ILE A 91 -2.58 -4.38 19.67
CA ILE A 91 -2.61 -5.57 20.53
C ILE A 91 -3.89 -5.57 21.36
N LEU A 92 -4.18 -4.46 22.04
CA LEU A 92 -5.37 -4.34 22.89
C LEU A 92 -6.67 -4.48 22.11
N SER A 93 -6.76 -3.87 20.95
CA SER A 93 -7.97 -3.95 20.13
C SER A 93 -8.19 -5.31 19.50
N GLY A 94 -7.16 -6.14 19.42
CA GLY A 94 -7.28 -7.51 18.94
C GLY A 94 -7.68 -8.52 20.01
N MET A 95 -7.68 -8.11 21.28
CA MET A 95 -8.07 -8.98 22.39
C MET A 95 -9.57 -8.92 22.63
N PRO A 96 -10.15 -9.96 23.28
CA PRO A 96 -11.49 -9.84 23.82
C PRO A 96 -11.58 -8.62 24.76
N PRO A 97 -12.68 -7.85 24.71
CA PRO A 97 -12.81 -6.63 25.53
C PRO A 97 -12.59 -6.84 27.01
N LYS A 98 -12.99 -7.99 27.53
CA LYS A 98 -12.81 -8.31 28.95
C LYS A 98 -11.33 -8.36 29.32
N GLN A 99 -10.52 -9.02 28.51
CA GLN A 99 -9.08 -9.12 28.74
C GLN A 99 -8.38 -7.76 28.59
N ALA A 100 -8.75 -7.02 27.55
CA ALA A 100 -8.20 -5.68 27.35
C ALA A 100 -8.54 -4.77 28.52
N GLY A 101 -9.76 -4.85 29.04
CA GLY A 101 -10.19 -4.09 30.20
C GLY A 101 -9.40 -4.43 31.47
N GLU A 102 -9.12 -5.70 31.69
CA GLU A 102 -8.31 -6.15 32.83
C GLU A 102 -6.90 -5.56 32.75
N ILE A 103 -6.30 -5.56 31.56
CA ILE A 103 -4.98 -4.96 31.35
C ILE A 103 -5.01 -3.44 31.60
N LEU A 104 -6.01 -2.77 31.05
CA LEU A 104 -6.15 -1.31 31.20
C LEU A 104 -6.35 -0.91 32.66
N THR A 105 -6.88 -1.78 33.50
CA THR A 105 -7.02 -1.56 34.93
C THR A 105 -5.65 -1.28 35.60
N TYR A 106 -4.61 -1.86 35.08
CA TYR A 106 -3.26 -1.72 35.61
C TYR A 106 -2.39 -0.67 34.89
N THR A 107 -2.95 0.00 33.89
CA THR A 107 -2.25 1.12 33.24
C THR A 107 -2.51 2.41 34.00
N THR A 108 -1.60 3.38 33.83
CA THR A 108 -1.80 4.71 34.43
C THR A 108 -3.02 5.37 33.80
N PRO A 109 -3.74 6.24 34.53
CA PRO A 109 -4.92 6.91 33.97
C PRO A 109 -4.65 7.67 32.69
N LYS A 110 -3.47 8.28 32.58
CA LYS A 110 -3.07 8.98 31.35
C LYS A 110 -2.95 8.02 30.18
N LYS A 111 -2.28 6.90 30.37
CA LYS A 111 -2.13 5.88 29.31
C LYS A 111 -3.46 5.23 28.95
N THR A 112 -4.29 4.98 29.94
CA THR A 112 -5.63 4.43 29.69
C THR A 112 -6.43 5.39 28.78
N ALA A 113 -6.38 6.68 29.06
CA ALA A 113 -7.06 7.69 28.25
C ALA A 113 -6.46 7.77 26.84
N ASP A 114 -5.13 7.77 26.74
CA ASP A 114 -4.44 7.82 25.43
C ASP A 114 -4.80 6.61 24.57
N PHE A 115 -4.78 5.43 25.14
CA PHE A 115 -5.12 4.19 24.42
C PHE A 115 -6.58 4.21 24.00
N SER A 116 -7.47 4.65 24.86
CA SER A 116 -8.90 4.71 24.57
C SER A 116 -9.20 5.67 23.42
N GLU A 117 -8.56 6.84 23.41
CA GLU A 117 -8.71 7.79 22.31
C GLU A 117 -8.21 7.22 20.99
N LEU A 118 -7.04 6.59 21.00
CA LEU A 118 -6.46 6.02 19.79
C LEU A 118 -7.31 4.87 19.23
N ILE A 119 -7.83 4.02 20.10
CA ILE A 119 -8.73 2.93 19.69
C ILE A 119 -10.00 3.52 19.08
N SER A 120 -10.55 4.57 19.68
CA SER A 120 -11.73 5.26 19.15
C SER A 120 -11.48 5.81 17.74
N ARG A 121 -10.32 6.42 17.51
CA ARG A 121 -9.95 6.95 16.20
C ARG A 121 -9.77 5.84 15.15
N MET A 122 -9.20 4.71 15.54
CA MET A 122 -9.04 3.58 14.64
C MET A 122 -10.38 3.05 14.14
N LYS A 123 -11.36 2.94 15.04
CA LYS A 123 -12.70 2.47 14.69
C LYS A 123 -13.43 3.45 13.78
N SER A 124 -13.20 4.74 13.94
CA SER A 124 -13.85 5.75 13.10
C SER A 124 -13.23 5.90 11.73
N ALA A 125 -12.01 5.38 11.52
CA ALA A 125 -11.33 5.41 10.22
C ALA A 125 -11.78 4.27 9.30
N ASP A 126 -12.45 3.28 9.82
CA ASP A 126 -13.04 2.18 9.06
C ASP A 126 -14.46 2.58 8.64
#